data_12607a8239ccb3ba192d42966905c847
#
_entry.id   12607a8239ccb3ba192d42966905c847
#
_cell.length_a   1.000
_cell.length_b   1.000
_cell.length_c   1.000
_cell.angle_alpha   90.00
_cell.angle_beta   90.00
_cell.angle_gamma   90.00
#
_symmetry.space_group_name_H-M   'P 1'
#
loop_
_entity.id
_entity.type
_entity.pdbx_description
1 polymer ?
#
loop_
_entity_poly.entity_id
_entity_poly.type
_entity_poly.pdbx_seq_one_letter_code
_entity_poly.pdbx_strand_id
1 'polypeptide(L)'
;MNQFVAERRLCACYGVLALLLAVAVVFVAVPYNHWRTTLNICPGTYFENTDCGCIFYGVNTFRDFNGGHNSLCMYATMAPIPILVYAIIMALFHMYRVCINSVGRYEDEKSTSMQEIEGQSIVVTSRARVTQRNDSVIYCWIPTACIAAIFGVYNLVYAVIITDGFIKTCNQYRNYLVRELRAAGDQTSAIHFRLSCQSIYDYMDYIQKSPTGINDQNWYINTGVLLQIAIICAWVCVALWIAVVVFTSIRAYKERHVLTCCGK
;
A
#
# COMPACT_ATOMS: atom_id res chain seq x y z
N MET A 1 12.81 -10.00 21.71
CA MET A 1 11.38 -9.64 21.47
C MET A 1 10.58 -10.93 21.66
N ASN A 2 9.60 -10.95 22.56
CA ASN A 2 8.77 -12.13 22.79
C ASN A 2 7.97 -12.47 21.54
N GLN A 3 7.70 -13.77 21.30
CA GLN A 3 6.97 -14.24 20.11
C GLN A 3 5.60 -13.60 20.00
N PHE A 4 4.85 -13.52 21.09
CA PHE A 4 3.55 -12.88 21.17
C PHE A 4 3.56 -11.40 20.73
N VAL A 5 4.57 -10.64 21.18
CA VAL A 5 4.72 -9.22 20.80
C VAL A 5 5.03 -9.08 19.32
N ALA A 6 5.83 -9.99 18.74
CA ALA A 6 6.11 -9.99 17.31
C ALA A 6 4.87 -10.27 16.47
N GLU A 7 4.11 -11.32 16.82
CA GLU A 7 2.87 -11.70 16.16
C GLU A 7 1.84 -10.57 16.21
N ARG A 8 1.67 -9.92 17.36
CA ARG A 8 0.76 -8.79 17.52
C ARG A 8 1.15 -7.60 16.63
N ARG A 9 2.45 -7.29 16.56
CA ARG A 9 2.93 -6.20 15.68
C ARG A 9 2.73 -6.53 14.21
N LEU A 10 2.99 -7.77 13.79
CA LEU A 10 2.77 -8.20 12.41
C LEU A 10 1.28 -8.17 12.06
N CYS A 11 0.41 -8.64 12.95
CA CYS A 11 -1.04 -8.53 12.77
C CYS A 11 -1.47 -7.08 12.53
N ALA A 12 -0.98 -6.14 13.34
CA ALA A 12 -1.27 -4.72 13.17
C ALA A 12 -0.72 -4.18 11.85
N CYS A 13 0.52 -4.51 11.48
CA CYS A 13 1.11 -4.07 10.21
C CYS A 13 0.33 -4.57 9.00
N TYR A 14 -0.01 -5.86 8.95
CA TYR A 14 -0.80 -6.42 7.84
C TYR A 14 -2.23 -5.88 7.82
N GLY A 15 -2.86 -5.63 8.97
CA GLY A 15 -4.18 -5.01 9.03
C GLY A 15 -4.18 -3.58 8.47
N VAL A 16 -3.20 -2.77 8.84
CA VAL A 16 -3.06 -1.41 8.31
C VAL A 16 -2.70 -1.43 6.82
N LEU A 17 -1.81 -2.35 6.39
CA LEU A 17 -1.49 -2.55 4.97
C LEU A 17 -2.75 -2.87 4.15
N ALA A 18 -3.58 -3.81 4.60
CA ALA A 18 -4.80 -4.18 3.91
C ALA A 18 -5.77 -2.99 3.77
N LEU A 19 -5.93 -2.20 4.83
CA LEU A 19 -6.78 -1.02 4.81
C LEU A 19 -6.26 0.05 3.83
N LEU A 20 -4.97 0.37 3.88
CA LEU A 20 -4.37 1.38 3.00
C LEU A 20 -4.38 0.95 1.53
N LEU A 21 -4.13 -0.34 1.25
CA LEU A 21 -4.21 -0.87 -0.11
C LEU A 21 -5.65 -0.84 -0.64
N ALA A 22 -6.64 -1.17 0.17
CA ALA A 22 -8.04 -1.07 -0.21
C ALA A 22 -8.42 0.39 -0.56
N VAL A 23 -7.99 1.35 0.27
CA VAL A 23 -8.19 2.78 -0.01
C VAL A 23 -7.50 3.18 -1.31
N ALA A 24 -6.24 2.75 -1.53
CA ALA A 24 -5.51 3.07 -2.76
C ALA A 24 -6.21 2.51 -4.01
N VAL A 25 -6.71 1.26 -3.96
CA VAL A 25 -7.46 0.65 -5.08
C VAL A 25 -8.71 1.47 -5.41
N VAL A 26 -9.53 1.79 -4.41
CA VAL A 26 -10.77 2.54 -4.61
C VAL A 26 -10.48 3.94 -5.15
N PHE A 27 -9.49 4.64 -4.60
CA PHE A 27 -9.16 6.01 -4.94
C PHE A 27 -8.43 6.17 -6.30
N VAL A 28 -7.95 5.08 -6.89
CA VAL A 28 -7.49 5.03 -8.28
C VAL A 28 -8.63 4.56 -9.20
N ALA A 29 -9.41 3.56 -8.80
CA ALA A 29 -10.47 2.99 -9.62
C ALA A 29 -11.60 3.98 -9.92
N VAL A 30 -12.00 4.79 -8.92
CA VAL A 30 -13.08 5.78 -9.08
C VAL A 30 -12.70 6.84 -10.11
N PRO A 31 -11.57 7.56 -10.01
CA PRO A 31 -11.14 8.48 -11.06
C PRO A 31 -10.94 7.80 -12.42
N TYR A 32 -10.33 6.61 -12.44
CA TYR A 32 -10.13 5.89 -13.70
C TYR A 32 -11.46 5.60 -14.41
N ASN A 33 -12.46 5.09 -13.69
CA ASN A 33 -13.76 4.79 -14.29
C ASN A 33 -14.49 6.07 -14.77
N HIS A 34 -14.41 7.16 -13.99
CA HIS A 34 -14.98 8.44 -14.34
C HIS A 34 -14.37 9.02 -15.63
N TRP A 35 -13.02 9.05 -15.67
CA TRP A 35 -12.31 9.62 -16.81
C TRP A 35 -12.37 8.74 -18.06
N ARG A 36 -12.41 7.42 -17.93
CA ARG A 36 -12.52 6.49 -19.05
C ARG A 36 -13.78 6.75 -19.88
N THR A 37 -14.89 7.10 -19.27
CA THR A 37 -16.14 7.43 -19.97
C THR A 37 -16.07 8.80 -20.65
N THR A 38 -15.32 9.73 -20.10
CA THR A 38 -15.17 11.10 -20.57
C THR A 38 -14.11 11.24 -21.67
N LEU A 39 -12.99 10.49 -21.55
CA LEU A 39 -11.81 10.56 -22.41
C LEU A 39 -11.84 9.60 -23.61
N ASN A 40 -12.93 8.94 -23.87
CA ASN A 40 -13.02 7.92 -24.93
C ASN A 40 -12.93 8.47 -26.36
N ILE A 41 -12.53 9.74 -26.53
CA ILE A 41 -12.36 10.41 -27.82
C ILE A 41 -10.88 10.74 -27.97
N CYS A 42 -10.12 9.84 -28.60
CA CYS A 42 -8.76 10.13 -29.04
C CYS A 42 -8.82 11.04 -30.26
N PRO A 43 -8.38 12.29 -30.19
CA PRO A 43 -8.32 13.14 -31.37
C PRO A 43 -7.22 12.64 -32.31
N GLY A 44 -7.58 12.24 -33.52
CA GLY A 44 -6.62 12.07 -34.62
C GLY A 44 -6.54 10.74 -35.32
N THR A 45 -7.25 9.72 -34.89
CA THR A 45 -7.18 8.41 -35.54
C THR A 45 -8.56 7.84 -35.85
N TYR A 46 -9.04 8.12 -37.04
CA TYR A 46 -10.28 7.50 -37.56
C TYR A 46 -10.13 5.98 -37.77
N PHE A 47 -8.94 5.41 -37.62
CA PHE A 47 -8.66 4.03 -38.00
C PHE A 47 -7.80 3.22 -37.00
N GLU A 48 -7.31 3.79 -35.95
CA GLU A 48 -6.48 3.03 -35.01
C GLU A 48 -7.12 3.10 -33.61
N ASN A 49 -7.41 1.91 -33.09
CA ASN A 49 -8.03 1.67 -31.78
C ASN A 49 -7.02 2.00 -30.66
N THR A 50 -6.59 3.27 -30.62
CA THR A 50 -5.66 3.76 -29.60
C THR A 50 -6.42 4.09 -28.34
N ASP A 51 -6.32 3.21 -27.35
CA ASP A 51 -6.85 3.36 -26.00
C ASP A 51 -6.15 4.52 -25.27
N CYS A 52 -6.67 5.73 -25.38
CA CYS A 52 -6.16 6.94 -24.71
C CYS A 52 -6.95 7.33 -23.44
N GLY A 53 -7.65 6.40 -22.85
CA GLY A 53 -8.54 6.64 -21.72
C GLY A 53 -7.88 6.71 -20.34
N CYS A 54 -6.54 6.75 -20.25
CA CYS A 54 -5.86 6.78 -18.97
C CYS A 54 -5.53 8.19 -18.51
N ILE A 55 -5.90 8.49 -17.26
CA ILE A 55 -5.63 9.75 -16.57
C ILE A 55 -4.12 9.98 -16.27
N PHE A 56 -3.32 8.89 -16.21
CA PHE A 56 -1.89 8.96 -16.04
C PHE A 56 -1.16 9.09 -17.37
N TYR A 57 -0.04 9.81 -17.40
CA TYR A 57 0.80 10.01 -18.57
C TYR A 57 0.09 10.72 -19.74
N GLY A 58 -0.87 11.64 -19.43
CA GLY A 58 -1.54 12.45 -20.43
C GLY A 58 -0.58 13.33 -21.21
N VAL A 59 -0.79 13.43 -22.52
CA VAL A 59 0.09 14.15 -23.45
C VAL A 59 -0.48 15.53 -23.81
N ASN A 60 -1.80 15.66 -23.97
CA ASN A 60 -2.45 16.89 -24.32
C ASN A 60 -3.59 17.15 -23.33
N THR A 61 -3.51 18.19 -22.53
CA THR A 61 -4.32 18.26 -21.32
C THR A 61 -5.13 19.55 -21.15
N PHE A 62 -5.00 20.51 -22.09
CA PHE A 62 -5.66 21.82 -21.93
C PHE A 62 -6.96 21.95 -22.73
N ARG A 63 -6.96 21.70 -24.02
CA ARG A 63 -8.16 21.79 -24.87
C ARG A 63 -8.80 20.44 -25.10
N ASP A 64 -7.96 19.47 -25.47
CA ASP A 64 -8.35 18.10 -25.74
C ASP A 64 -7.46 17.21 -24.87
N PHE A 65 -8.02 16.58 -23.85
CA PHE A 65 -7.25 15.67 -23.01
C PHE A 65 -6.96 14.38 -23.78
N ASN A 66 -5.72 14.20 -24.15
CA ASN A 66 -5.22 12.94 -24.69
C ASN A 66 -4.51 12.20 -23.57
N GLY A 67 -5.18 11.21 -22.99
CA GLY A 67 -4.67 10.42 -21.89
C GLY A 67 -3.52 9.52 -22.30
N GLY A 68 -2.92 8.88 -21.32
CA GLY A 68 -1.95 7.79 -21.55
C GLY A 68 -2.65 6.51 -21.98
N HIS A 69 -1.84 5.49 -22.26
CA HIS A 69 -2.33 4.17 -22.65
C HIS A 69 -3.17 3.53 -21.54
N ASN A 70 -4.34 3.01 -21.88
CA ASN A 70 -5.31 2.44 -20.93
C ASN A 70 -4.74 1.32 -20.05
N SER A 71 -3.77 0.55 -20.55
CA SER A 71 -3.09 -0.49 -19.78
C SER A 71 -2.39 0.02 -18.52
N LEU A 72 -1.95 1.30 -18.50
CA LEU A 72 -1.32 1.90 -17.33
C LEU A 72 -2.32 2.15 -16.21
N CYS A 73 -3.51 2.63 -16.53
CA CYS A 73 -4.58 2.80 -15.54
C CYS A 73 -5.15 1.46 -15.09
N MET A 74 -5.26 0.49 -16.00
CA MET A 74 -5.65 -0.87 -15.64
C MET A 74 -4.62 -1.50 -14.70
N TYR A 75 -3.32 -1.33 -14.97
CA TYR A 75 -2.25 -1.74 -14.06
C TYR A 75 -2.36 -1.02 -12.71
N ALA A 76 -2.52 0.32 -12.72
CA ALA A 76 -2.62 1.10 -11.49
C ALA A 76 -3.80 0.69 -10.60
N THR A 77 -4.88 0.17 -11.19
CA THR A 77 -6.05 -0.32 -10.45
C THR A 77 -5.88 -1.77 -9.99
N MET A 78 -5.32 -2.64 -10.85
CA MET A 78 -5.28 -4.09 -10.59
C MET A 78 -4.03 -4.53 -9.82
N ALA A 79 -2.91 -3.82 -9.96
CA ALA A 79 -1.65 -4.19 -9.34
C ALA A 79 -1.70 -4.33 -7.80
N PRO A 80 -2.41 -3.48 -7.04
CA PRO A 80 -2.48 -3.63 -5.59
C PRO A 80 -3.34 -4.81 -5.13
N ILE A 81 -4.22 -5.38 -5.97
CA ILE A 81 -5.20 -6.40 -5.56
C ILE A 81 -4.53 -7.69 -5.05
N PRO A 82 -3.54 -8.29 -5.73
CA PRO A 82 -2.85 -9.47 -5.22
C PRO A 82 -2.17 -9.22 -3.87
N ILE A 83 -1.57 -8.04 -3.70
CA ILE A 83 -0.93 -7.63 -2.45
C ILE A 83 -1.97 -7.48 -1.34
N LEU A 84 -3.11 -6.88 -1.63
CA LEU A 84 -4.24 -6.71 -0.72
C LEU A 84 -4.75 -8.06 -0.22
N VAL A 85 -4.99 -9.01 -1.12
CA VAL A 85 -5.44 -10.36 -0.78
C VAL A 85 -4.44 -11.05 0.14
N TYR A 86 -3.15 -10.98 -0.19
CA TYR A 86 -2.09 -11.54 0.66
C TYR A 86 -2.06 -10.87 2.04
N ALA A 87 -2.15 -9.54 2.11
CA ALA A 87 -2.15 -8.80 3.37
C ALA A 87 -3.34 -9.19 4.27
N ILE A 88 -4.54 -9.37 3.70
CA ILE A 88 -5.72 -9.84 4.42
C ILE A 88 -5.50 -11.25 4.98
N ILE A 89 -5.01 -12.19 4.16
CA ILE A 89 -4.74 -13.56 4.58
C ILE A 89 -3.75 -13.58 5.74
N MET A 90 -2.66 -12.82 5.64
CA MET A 90 -1.64 -12.75 6.70
C MET A 90 -2.14 -12.04 7.96
N ALA A 91 -2.97 -11.01 7.82
CA ALA A 91 -3.61 -10.35 8.96
C ALA A 91 -4.50 -11.34 9.73
N LEU A 92 -5.34 -12.09 9.02
CA LEU A 92 -6.22 -13.11 9.61
C LEU A 92 -5.41 -14.24 10.25
N PHE A 93 -4.35 -14.71 9.60
CA PHE A 93 -3.47 -15.75 10.13
C PHE A 93 -2.81 -15.31 11.46
N HIS A 94 -2.21 -14.12 11.51
CA HIS A 94 -1.59 -13.61 12.73
C HIS A 94 -2.64 -13.28 13.81
N MET A 95 -3.81 -12.79 13.43
CA MET A 95 -4.92 -12.56 14.35
C MET A 95 -5.40 -13.88 14.98
N TYR A 96 -5.56 -14.94 14.19
CA TYR A 96 -5.90 -16.27 14.69
C TYR A 96 -4.87 -16.77 15.71
N ARG A 97 -3.58 -16.62 15.39
CA ARG A 97 -2.50 -17.07 16.30
C ARG A 97 -2.46 -16.26 17.59
N VAL A 98 -2.72 -14.96 17.54
CA VAL A 98 -2.72 -14.10 18.74
C VAL A 98 -3.96 -14.30 19.61
N CYS A 99 -5.16 -14.44 19.00
CA CYS A 99 -6.42 -14.46 19.73
C CYS A 99 -6.84 -15.86 20.16
N ILE A 100 -6.68 -16.86 19.28
CA ILE A 100 -7.24 -18.21 19.50
C ILE A 100 -6.18 -19.19 19.98
N ASN A 101 -5.03 -19.23 19.31
CA ASN A 101 -4.01 -20.22 19.59
C ASN A 101 -3.10 -19.83 20.77
N SER A 102 -3.37 -18.69 21.42
CA SER A 102 -2.66 -18.18 22.61
C SER A 102 -1.15 -18.44 22.60
N VAL A 103 -0.51 -18.30 21.42
CA VAL A 103 0.92 -18.54 21.25
C VAL A 103 1.68 -17.60 22.18
N GLY A 104 2.09 -18.12 23.32
CA GLY A 104 2.84 -17.39 24.34
C GLY A 104 2.00 -16.76 25.45
N ARG A 105 0.77 -17.21 25.68
CA ARG A 105 0.15 -17.01 26.98
C ARG A 105 0.91 -17.88 27.96
N TYR A 106 2.04 -17.34 28.47
CA TYR A 106 2.63 -17.85 29.69
C TYR A 106 1.62 -17.56 30.80
N GLU A 107 0.78 -18.51 31.10
CA GLU A 107 0.34 -18.65 32.46
C GLU A 107 1.62 -19.00 33.22
N ASP A 108 2.14 -18.04 33.97
CA ASP A 108 3.03 -18.27 35.09
C ASP A 108 2.20 -19.16 36.04
N GLU A 109 2.15 -20.46 35.77
CA GLU A 109 1.69 -21.43 36.74
C GLU A 109 2.72 -21.37 37.88
N LYS A 110 2.44 -20.53 38.87
CA LYS A 110 3.12 -20.53 40.13
C LYS A 110 2.83 -21.88 40.78
N SER A 111 3.62 -22.89 40.43
CA SER A 111 3.63 -24.13 41.18
C SER A 111 4.24 -23.81 42.54
N THR A 112 3.40 -23.56 43.49
CA THR A 112 3.78 -23.46 44.92
C THR A 112 3.79 -24.86 45.47
N SER A 113 4.96 -25.49 45.53
CA SER A 113 5.14 -26.74 46.30
C SER A 113 5.52 -26.40 47.72
N MET A 114 4.72 -26.79 48.69
CA MET A 114 5.14 -26.81 50.11
C MET A 114 6.05 -27.99 50.32
N GLN A 115 7.30 -27.73 50.60
CA GLN A 115 8.28 -28.74 50.99
C GLN A 115 8.54 -28.57 52.47
N GLU A 116 8.14 -29.56 53.25
CA GLU A 116 8.37 -29.60 54.68
C GLU A 116 9.76 -30.20 54.92
N ILE A 117 10.72 -29.38 55.36
CA ILE A 117 12.06 -29.78 55.72
C ILE A 117 12.27 -29.40 57.19
N GLU A 118 12.51 -30.36 58.05
CA GLU A 118 12.81 -30.21 59.48
C GLU A 118 11.80 -29.37 60.28
N GLY A 119 10.50 -29.57 60.06
CA GLY A 119 9.44 -28.90 60.84
C GLY A 119 9.20 -27.43 60.51
N GLN A 120 9.86 -26.88 59.49
CA GLN A 120 9.54 -25.54 58.90
C GLN A 120 8.99 -25.68 57.48
N SER A 121 7.81 -25.12 57.26
CA SER A 121 7.23 -25.05 55.93
C SER A 121 7.90 -23.97 55.11
N ILE A 122 8.74 -24.35 54.17
CA ILE A 122 9.36 -23.43 53.21
C ILE A 122 8.57 -23.46 51.93
N VAL A 123 8.01 -22.30 51.53
CA VAL A 123 7.31 -22.15 50.23
C VAL A 123 8.36 -21.97 49.13
N VAL A 124 8.64 -23.04 48.40
CA VAL A 124 9.51 -22.97 47.22
C VAL A 124 8.68 -22.63 46.01
N THR A 125 8.79 -21.42 45.51
CA THR A 125 8.15 -21.01 44.26
C THR A 125 9.09 -21.35 43.12
N SER A 126 8.88 -22.49 42.47
CA SER A 126 9.63 -22.86 41.27
C SER A 126 8.92 -22.26 40.05
N ARG A 127 9.58 -21.36 39.30
CA ARG A 127 9.14 -20.91 37.96
C ARG A 127 9.51 -21.99 36.95
N ALA A 128 8.60 -22.90 36.70
CA ALA A 128 8.77 -23.83 35.59
C ALA A 128 8.56 -23.06 34.25
N ARG A 129 9.68 -22.76 33.59
CA ARG A 129 9.66 -22.20 32.22
C ARG A 129 9.39 -23.33 31.24
N VAL A 130 8.15 -23.67 31.03
CA VAL A 130 7.76 -24.61 29.97
C VAL A 130 8.00 -23.94 28.62
N THR A 131 9.15 -24.19 28.03
CA THR A 131 9.49 -23.78 26.68
C THR A 131 8.83 -24.81 25.74
N GLN A 132 7.55 -24.61 25.39
CA GLN A 132 6.93 -25.41 24.36
C GLN A 132 7.55 -25.01 23.02
N ARG A 133 8.56 -25.78 22.62
CA ARG A 133 9.30 -25.61 21.37
C ARG A 133 8.42 -26.15 20.24
N ASN A 134 7.75 -25.25 19.52
CA ASN A 134 7.02 -25.59 18.30
C ASN A 134 7.99 -25.50 17.11
N ASP A 135 8.69 -26.59 16.81
CA ASP A 135 9.72 -26.66 15.74
C ASP A 135 9.15 -26.35 14.34
N SER A 136 7.83 -26.54 14.13
CA SER A 136 7.14 -26.22 12.87
C SER A 136 7.07 -24.73 12.52
N VAL A 137 7.28 -23.84 13.50
CA VAL A 137 7.16 -22.39 13.31
C VAL A 137 8.40 -21.79 12.62
N ILE A 138 9.56 -22.41 12.78
CA ILE A 138 10.85 -21.91 12.27
C ILE A 138 10.86 -21.87 10.75
N TYR A 139 10.30 -22.90 10.10
CA TYR A 139 10.26 -23.00 8.63
C TYR A 139 9.35 -21.96 7.96
N CYS A 140 8.45 -21.30 8.71
CA CYS A 140 7.54 -20.31 8.15
C CYS A 140 8.14 -18.89 8.09
N TRP A 141 9.09 -18.52 8.94
CA TRP A 141 9.59 -17.13 9.02
C TRP A 141 10.44 -16.70 7.81
N ILE A 142 11.28 -17.61 7.30
CA ILE A 142 12.17 -17.31 6.17
C ILE A 142 11.35 -17.12 4.88
N PRO A 143 10.48 -18.06 4.47
CA PRO A 143 9.66 -17.85 3.27
C PRO A 143 8.74 -16.64 3.39
N THR A 144 8.20 -16.36 4.59
CA THR A 144 7.38 -15.15 4.80
C THR A 144 8.21 -13.88 4.60
N ALA A 145 9.45 -13.83 5.07
CA ALA A 145 10.33 -12.69 4.85
C ALA A 145 10.67 -12.49 3.36
N CYS A 146 10.93 -13.58 2.62
CA CYS A 146 11.19 -13.51 1.18
C CYS A 146 9.95 -13.01 0.40
N ILE A 147 8.78 -13.55 0.70
CA ILE A 147 7.53 -13.13 0.06
C ILE A 147 7.24 -11.65 0.39
N ALA A 148 7.41 -11.23 1.64
CA ALA A 148 7.24 -9.84 2.04
C ALA A 148 8.22 -8.90 1.30
N ALA A 149 9.47 -9.33 1.09
CA ALA A 149 10.44 -8.55 0.31
C ALA A 149 10.01 -8.40 -1.16
N ILE A 150 9.52 -9.48 -1.79
CA ILE A 150 9.02 -9.46 -3.17
C ILE A 150 7.83 -8.49 -3.29
N PHE A 151 6.85 -8.58 -2.38
CA PHE A 151 5.71 -7.66 -2.39
C PHE A 151 6.11 -6.23 -2.05
N GLY A 152 7.12 -6.03 -1.20
CA GLY A 152 7.68 -4.72 -0.92
C GLY A 152 8.27 -4.06 -2.17
N VAL A 153 9.08 -4.79 -2.95
CA VAL A 153 9.63 -4.30 -4.22
C VAL A 153 8.51 -4.04 -5.24
N TYR A 154 7.55 -4.95 -5.35
CA TYR A 154 6.42 -4.78 -6.26
C TYR A 154 5.58 -3.55 -5.92
N ASN A 155 5.30 -3.32 -4.63
CA ASN A 155 4.58 -2.12 -4.17
C ASN A 155 5.39 -0.84 -4.37
N LEU A 156 6.72 -0.90 -4.27
CA LEU A 156 7.60 0.24 -4.59
C LEU A 156 7.48 0.63 -6.06
N VAL A 157 7.55 -0.34 -6.97
CA VAL A 157 7.36 -0.12 -8.41
C VAL A 157 5.99 0.50 -8.69
N TYR A 158 4.94 -0.03 -8.06
CA TYR A 158 3.60 0.51 -8.15
C TYR A 158 3.54 1.99 -7.69
N ALA A 159 4.09 2.31 -6.51
CA ALA A 159 4.09 3.67 -5.98
C ALA A 159 4.84 4.65 -6.89
N VAL A 160 5.96 4.23 -7.46
CA VAL A 160 6.73 5.05 -8.42
C VAL A 160 5.92 5.31 -9.70
N ILE A 161 5.29 4.29 -10.27
CA ILE A 161 4.53 4.42 -11.53
C ILE A 161 3.35 5.38 -11.37
N ILE A 162 2.55 5.26 -10.30
CA ILE A 162 1.41 6.16 -10.09
C ILE A 162 1.85 7.60 -9.80
N THR A 163 2.96 7.76 -9.04
CA THR A 163 3.52 9.08 -8.74
C THR A 163 4.07 9.76 -10.00
N ASP A 164 4.87 9.04 -10.79
CA ASP A 164 5.44 9.56 -12.04
C ASP A 164 4.34 9.90 -13.05
N GLY A 165 3.35 9.02 -13.19
CA GLY A 165 2.20 9.25 -14.07
C GLY A 165 1.40 10.50 -13.69
N PHE A 166 1.15 10.70 -12.39
CA PHE A 166 0.49 11.88 -11.86
C PHE A 166 1.28 13.18 -12.14
N ILE A 167 2.58 13.16 -11.85
CA ILE A 167 3.46 14.33 -12.05
C ILE A 167 3.62 14.65 -13.55
N LYS A 168 3.77 13.63 -14.40
CA LYS A 168 3.92 13.84 -15.85
C LYS A 168 2.70 14.51 -16.47
N THR A 169 1.50 14.02 -16.17
CA THR A 169 0.26 14.65 -16.65
C THR A 169 0.16 16.10 -16.17
N CYS A 170 0.44 16.35 -14.90
CA CYS A 170 0.43 17.68 -14.33
C CYS A 170 1.43 18.63 -15.04
N ASN A 171 2.67 18.18 -15.27
CA ASN A 171 3.70 18.97 -15.94
C ASN A 171 3.35 19.23 -17.42
N GLN A 172 2.74 18.29 -18.10
CA GLN A 172 2.25 18.48 -19.45
C GLN A 172 1.19 19.60 -19.51
N TYR A 173 0.27 19.62 -18.57
CA TYR A 173 -0.73 20.69 -18.46
C TYR A 173 -0.08 22.04 -18.22
N ARG A 174 0.89 22.15 -17.29
CA ARG A 174 1.61 23.39 -17.02
C ARG A 174 2.38 23.89 -18.25
N ASN A 175 3.07 23.00 -18.93
CA ASN A 175 3.83 23.34 -20.15
C ASN A 175 2.90 23.84 -21.27
N TYR A 176 1.70 23.20 -21.40
CA TYR A 176 0.74 23.62 -22.37
C TYR A 176 0.14 24.99 -22.04
N LEU A 177 -0.15 25.25 -20.76
CA LEU A 177 -0.66 26.53 -20.28
C LEU A 177 0.35 27.66 -20.52
N VAL A 178 1.65 27.41 -20.26
CA VAL A 178 2.75 28.37 -20.56
C VAL A 178 2.73 28.73 -22.05
N ARG A 179 2.57 27.75 -22.92
CA ARG A 179 2.55 27.93 -24.37
C ARG A 179 1.32 28.72 -24.83
N GLU A 180 0.14 28.37 -24.35
CA GLU A 180 -1.12 29.06 -24.73
C GLU A 180 -1.17 30.49 -24.25
N LEU A 181 -0.72 30.76 -23.03
CA LEU A 181 -0.67 32.11 -22.46
C LEU A 181 0.54 32.93 -22.97
N ARG A 182 1.44 32.29 -23.75
CA ARG A 182 2.73 32.90 -24.14
C ARG A 182 3.46 33.47 -22.93
N ALA A 183 3.35 32.80 -21.80
CA ALA A 183 3.95 33.26 -20.54
C ALA A 183 5.47 33.24 -20.61
N ALA A 184 6.11 34.30 -20.10
CA ALA A 184 7.55 34.44 -20.06
C ALA A 184 8.01 34.90 -18.67
N GLY A 185 9.25 34.59 -18.30
CA GLY A 185 9.88 35.04 -17.06
C GLY A 185 9.09 34.61 -15.82
N ASP A 186 8.68 35.57 -14.99
CA ASP A 186 8.00 35.34 -13.72
C ASP A 186 6.64 34.67 -13.87
N GLN A 187 5.95 34.86 -14.97
CA GLN A 187 4.66 34.18 -15.24
C GLN A 187 4.86 32.69 -15.43
N THR A 188 5.89 32.28 -16.15
CA THR A 188 6.24 30.85 -16.28
C THR A 188 6.58 30.24 -14.94
N SER A 189 7.36 30.95 -14.14
CA SER A 189 7.69 30.50 -12.77
C SER A 189 6.45 30.39 -11.91
N ALA A 190 5.51 31.33 -11.99
CA ALA A 190 4.26 31.27 -11.25
C ALA A 190 3.41 30.03 -11.63
N ILE A 191 3.30 29.72 -12.92
CA ILE A 191 2.56 28.54 -13.40
C ILE A 191 3.20 27.24 -12.85
N HIS A 192 4.53 27.12 -12.92
CA HIS A 192 5.21 25.89 -12.47
C HIS A 192 5.23 25.71 -10.96
N PHE A 193 5.35 26.79 -10.18
CA PHE A 193 5.54 26.68 -8.73
C PHE A 193 4.28 26.96 -7.90
N ARG A 194 3.31 27.71 -8.44
CA ARG A 194 2.09 28.07 -7.68
C ARG A 194 0.87 27.25 -8.07
N LEU A 195 0.80 26.73 -9.28
CA LEU A 195 -0.32 25.92 -9.71
C LEU A 195 -0.14 24.48 -9.21
N SER A 196 -0.97 24.04 -8.26
CA SER A 196 -0.89 22.69 -7.71
C SER A 196 -1.40 21.65 -8.70
N CYS A 197 -0.80 20.46 -8.70
CA CYS A 197 -1.28 19.35 -9.53
C CYS A 197 -2.71 18.93 -9.17
N GLN A 198 -3.06 19.00 -7.88
CA GLN A 198 -4.41 18.72 -7.42
C GLN A 198 -5.43 19.64 -8.11
N SER A 199 -5.21 20.95 -8.06
CA SER A 199 -6.10 21.93 -8.70
C SER A 199 -6.19 21.75 -10.21
N ILE A 200 -5.10 21.29 -10.85
CA ILE A 200 -5.09 21.01 -12.30
C ILE A 200 -6.04 19.87 -12.63
N TYR A 201 -5.99 18.76 -11.88
CA TYR A 201 -6.87 17.61 -12.12
C TYR A 201 -8.33 17.95 -11.87
N ASP A 202 -8.64 18.70 -10.82
CA ASP A 202 -9.98 19.13 -10.50
C ASP A 202 -10.53 20.10 -11.55
N TYR A 203 -9.66 20.99 -12.08
CA TYR A 203 -10.02 21.91 -13.14
C TYR A 203 -10.23 21.20 -14.50
N MET A 204 -9.43 20.20 -14.84
CA MET A 204 -9.63 19.38 -16.02
C MET A 204 -11.00 18.67 -15.99
N ASP A 205 -11.40 18.15 -14.85
CA ASP A 205 -12.71 17.52 -14.66
C ASP A 205 -13.86 18.52 -14.90
N TYR A 206 -13.69 19.77 -14.47
CA TYR A 206 -14.66 20.83 -14.66
C TYR A 206 -14.82 21.26 -16.13
N ILE A 207 -13.72 21.30 -16.89
CA ILE A 207 -13.73 21.77 -18.30
C ILE A 207 -14.20 20.67 -19.26
N GLN A 208 -13.83 19.45 -19.03
CA GLN A 208 -14.13 18.30 -19.89
C GLN A 208 -15.60 17.90 -19.75
N LYS A 209 -16.52 18.78 -20.15
CA LYS A 209 -17.93 18.40 -20.31
C LYS A 209 -18.02 17.36 -21.42
N SER A 210 -18.72 16.27 -21.13
CA SER A 210 -18.99 15.22 -22.13
C SER A 210 -19.40 15.83 -23.47
N PRO A 211 -18.67 15.56 -24.57
CA PRO A 211 -18.96 16.14 -25.88
C PRO A 211 -20.31 15.67 -26.44
N THR A 212 -20.93 14.66 -25.86
CA THR A 212 -22.17 14.07 -26.35
C THR A 212 -23.44 14.72 -25.79
N GLY A 213 -23.34 15.63 -24.81
CA GLY A 213 -24.51 16.34 -24.25
C GLY A 213 -25.62 15.45 -23.65
N ILE A 214 -25.44 14.13 -23.69
CA ILE A 214 -26.47 13.14 -23.39
C ILE A 214 -26.41 12.68 -21.92
N ASN A 215 -25.29 12.84 -21.28
CA ASN A 215 -25.16 12.51 -19.86
C ASN A 215 -25.00 13.80 -19.05
N ASP A 216 -26.09 14.24 -18.50
CA ASP A 216 -26.17 15.18 -17.37
C ASP A 216 -25.57 14.49 -16.11
N GLN A 217 -24.36 13.94 -16.22
CA GLN A 217 -23.62 13.46 -15.06
C GLN A 217 -23.03 14.66 -14.34
N ASN A 218 -23.89 15.33 -13.55
CA ASN A 218 -23.51 16.38 -12.60
C ASN A 218 -22.62 15.85 -11.43
N TRP A 219 -21.82 14.84 -11.68
CA TRP A 219 -20.96 14.23 -10.67
C TRP A 219 -19.54 14.73 -10.84
N TYR A 220 -19.25 15.83 -10.18
CA TYR A 220 -17.88 16.30 -10.04
C TYR A 220 -17.20 15.45 -8.98
N ILE A 221 -16.05 14.88 -9.33
CA ILE A 221 -15.18 14.18 -8.38
C ILE A 221 -13.90 14.99 -8.20
N ASN A 222 -13.46 15.14 -6.95
CA ASN A 222 -12.16 15.73 -6.67
C ASN A 222 -11.04 14.75 -7.04
N THR A 223 -10.81 14.58 -8.33
CA THR A 223 -9.85 13.64 -8.91
C THR A 223 -8.44 13.86 -8.36
N GLY A 224 -8.00 15.11 -8.23
CA GLY A 224 -6.68 15.45 -7.72
C GLY A 224 -6.47 14.99 -6.28
N VAL A 225 -7.48 15.17 -5.42
CA VAL A 225 -7.44 14.74 -4.01
C VAL A 225 -7.38 13.22 -3.92
N LEU A 226 -8.25 12.51 -4.66
CA LEU A 226 -8.31 11.05 -4.63
C LEU A 226 -6.98 10.43 -5.05
N LEU A 227 -6.40 10.89 -6.16
CA LEU A 227 -5.11 10.39 -6.63
C LEU A 227 -3.97 10.71 -5.65
N GLN A 228 -3.97 11.89 -5.03
CA GLN A 228 -2.95 12.25 -4.06
C GLN A 228 -3.02 11.38 -2.80
N ILE A 229 -4.22 11.09 -2.30
CA ILE A 229 -4.40 10.16 -1.17
C ILE A 229 -3.94 8.75 -1.57
N ALA A 230 -4.28 8.27 -2.76
CA ALA A 230 -3.81 6.98 -3.25
C ALA A 230 -2.27 6.89 -3.30
N ILE A 231 -1.60 7.94 -3.79
CA ILE A 231 -0.14 8.02 -3.81
C ILE A 231 0.44 7.98 -2.38
N ILE A 232 -0.10 8.77 -1.46
CA ILE A 232 0.34 8.77 -0.05
C ILE A 232 0.16 7.38 0.56
N CYS A 233 -0.99 6.74 0.38
CA CYS A 233 -1.24 5.37 0.84
C CYS A 233 -0.22 4.39 0.28
N ALA A 234 0.10 4.47 -1.02
CA ALA A 234 1.08 3.60 -1.66
C ALA A 234 2.47 3.73 -1.04
N TRP A 235 2.95 4.96 -0.77
CA TRP A 235 4.24 5.20 -0.13
C TRP A 235 4.27 4.75 1.34
N VAL A 236 3.19 4.95 2.09
CA VAL A 236 3.08 4.42 3.46
C VAL A 236 3.10 2.90 3.46
N CYS A 237 2.46 2.25 2.48
CA CYS A 237 2.54 0.79 2.31
C CYS A 237 3.98 0.32 2.05
N VAL A 238 4.79 1.04 1.26
CA VAL A 238 6.23 0.72 1.08
C VAL A 238 6.96 0.72 2.42
N ALA A 239 6.76 1.76 3.25
CA ALA A 239 7.38 1.83 4.57
C ALA A 239 6.93 0.68 5.49
N LEU A 240 5.65 0.31 5.45
CA LEU A 240 5.12 -0.82 6.22
C LEU A 240 5.69 -2.16 5.73
N TRP A 241 5.87 -2.37 4.42
CA TRP A 241 6.52 -3.57 3.90
C TRP A 241 7.96 -3.69 4.37
N ILE A 242 8.72 -2.59 4.40
CA ILE A 242 10.08 -2.58 4.98
C ILE A 242 10.03 -2.99 6.45
N ALA A 243 9.09 -2.45 7.23
CA ALA A 243 8.92 -2.83 8.64
C ALA A 243 8.59 -4.33 8.80
N VAL A 244 7.71 -4.88 7.97
CA VAL A 244 7.37 -6.32 7.98
C VAL A 244 8.61 -7.17 7.68
N VAL A 245 9.39 -6.83 6.64
CA VAL A 245 10.64 -7.53 6.29
C VAL A 245 11.63 -7.49 7.46
N VAL A 246 11.82 -6.34 8.10
CA VAL A 246 12.71 -6.18 9.25
C VAL A 246 12.24 -7.05 10.43
N PHE A 247 10.95 -7.00 10.79
CA PHE A 247 10.43 -7.80 11.90
C PHE A 247 10.54 -9.30 11.65
N THR A 248 10.21 -9.77 10.47
CA THR A 248 10.30 -11.18 10.09
C THR A 248 11.75 -11.66 10.04
N SER A 249 12.67 -10.85 9.51
CA SER A 249 14.11 -11.16 9.44
C SER A 249 14.75 -11.24 10.83
N ILE A 250 14.45 -10.29 11.73
CA ILE A 250 14.94 -10.32 13.12
C ILE A 250 14.46 -11.57 13.83
N ARG A 251 13.22 -12.00 13.59
CA ARG A 251 12.70 -13.24 14.19
C ARG A 251 13.40 -14.46 13.62
N ALA A 252 13.52 -14.57 12.31
CA ALA A 252 14.23 -15.67 11.66
C ALA A 252 15.68 -15.81 12.17
N TYR A 253 16.38 -14.69 12.33
CA TYR A 253 17.75 -14.67 12.86
C TYR A 253 17.83 -15.18 14.31
N LYS A 254 16.96 -14.68 15.20
CA LYS A 254 16.95 -15.11 16.60
C LYS A 254 16.66 -16.60 16.77
N GLU A 255 15.73 -17.14 15.97
CA GLU A 255 15.40 -18.55 16.01
C GLU A 255 16.55 -19.44 15.51
N ARG A 256 17.27 -19.05 14.46
CA ARG A 256 18.48 -19.72 14.00
C ARG A 256 19.56 -19.78 15.09
N HIS A 257 19.80 -18.67 15.78
CA HIS A 257 20.81 -18.60 16.83
C HIS A 257 20.50 -19.54 17.99
N VAL A 258 19.24 -19.68 18.38
CA VAL A 258 18.82 -20.61 19.43
C VAL A 258 19.06 -22.06 19.03
N LEU A 259 18.83 -22.42 17.75
CA LEU A 259 19.09 -23.78 17.24
C LEU A 259 20.58 -24.13 17.25
N THR A 260 21.43 -23.18 16.86
CA THR A 260 22.90 -23.41 16.82
C THR A 260 23.52 -23.55 18.21
N CYS A 261 22.98 -22.86 19.21
CA CYS A 261 23.47 -22.93 20.58
C CYS A 261 22.99 -24.17 21.37
N CYS A 262 21.82 -24.74 21.00
CA CYS A 262 21.25 -25.92 21.68
C CYS A 262 21.58 -27.24 20.99
N GLY A 263 22.19 -27.21 19.80
CA GLY A 263 22.57 -28.40 19.00
C GLY A 263 23.99 -28.91 19.17
N LYS A 264 24.71 -28.43 20.19
CA LYS A 264 26.05 -28.97 20.62
C LYS A 264 25.92 -29.72 21.90
#